data_e30bb68c39a7abb302f28c44c114efc9
#
_entry.id   e30bb68c39a7abb302f28c44c114efc9
#
_cell.length_a   1.000
_cell.length_b   1.000
_cell.length_c   1.000
_cell.angle_alpha   90.00
_cell.angle_beta   90.00
_cell.angle_gamma   90.00
#
_symmetry.space_group_name_H-M   'P 1'
#
loop_
_entity.id
_entity.type
_entity.pdbx_description
1 polymer ?
#
loop_
_entity_poly.entity_id
_entity_poly.type
_entity_poly.pdbx_seq_one_letter_code
_entity_poly.pdbx_strand_id
1 'polypeptide(L)'
;GTKLEPILSWSAGDYAASHEVYFGTDRDAVANATKTSPEFKATKALGDESYDPGKLAWATTYYWRVDEVNDTNPDSPWVGNVWTFTTGDFLLIDDFENYTDDDTAGKAIWQTWIDGFGIADNGAQVGYLMPPYAERTIVHSGSQSMPLFYDNVAGVSNSEAVLTLTSPRDWTDEGVARLSLWFHGLPGSVGSFVEDPTGTYTITATGVDIAGTADQFHFAYKTLSGTGSIVARVVSVQNTDQWAKAGVMIRETLEPGSKFAAVYITPGQGCRFQSRRDTDIDVVSDTSIATDEQMAIKAPYWVKLERTVTGSFNAYYSGDGTAWQAMAWNPQTVAMSSTAYIGLALSAHNGNAVCEAKFSDVQMTGAVTGQWQAQDIGITSNAAEPLYVAVSNSSGSPAIVAHDDPAAATIDAWTEWVIPLQTFADQGINLTDVDKIAVGLGSKSGIASSGGAGTMYFDDIRLYRP
;
A
#
# COMPACT_ATOMS: atom_id res chain seq x y z
N GLY A 1 13.98 -7.05 -18.76
CA GLY A 1 15.26 -6.99 -19.51
C GLY A 1 16.39 -6.50 -18.61
N THR A 2 17.61 -6.86 -18.94
CA THR A 2 18.79 -6.40 -18.20
C THR A 2 19.10 -4.94 -18.59
N LYS A 3 19.68 -4.16 -17.66
CA LYS A 3 20.19 -2.80 -17.93
C LYS A 3 21.13 -2.77 -19.13
N LEU A 4 21.19 -1.63 -19.87
CA LEU A 4 22.07 -1.52 -21.05
C LEU A 4 23.57 -1.48 -20.69
N GLU A 5 23.91 -1.20 -19.46
CA GLU A 5 25.28 -1.16 -18.92
C GLU A 5 25.42 -2.12 -17.72
N PRO A 6 25.31 -3.44 -17.95
CA PRO A 6 25.47 -4.42 -16.88
C PRO A 6 26.95 -4.64 -16.57
N ILE A 7 27.28 -4.83 -15.31
CA ILE A 7 28.57 -5.39 -14.90
C ILE A 7 28.37 -6.90 -14.70
N LEU A 8 29.11 -7.71 -15.46
CA LEU A 8 29.11 -9.16 -15.29
C LEU A 8 30.04 -9.52 -14.14
N SER A 9 29.57 -10.36 -13.23
CA SER A 9 30.38 -10.82 -12.08
C SER A 9 30.21 -12.34 -11.86
N TRP A 10 31.25 -12.95 -11.30
CA TRP A 10 31.29 -14.38 -11.00
C TRP A 10 32.05 -14.63 -9.70
N SER A 11 32.03 -15.85 -9.24
CA SER A 11 32.89 -16.30 -8.13
C SER A 11 34.03 -17.16 -8.68
N ALA A 12 35.22 -16.93 -8.22
CA ALA A 12 36.40 -17.73 -8.60
C ALA A 12 36.19 -19.21 -8.20
N GLY A 13 36.66 -20.12 -9.04
CA GLY A 13 36.81 -21.52 -8.67
C GLY A 13 37.95 -21.73 -7.67
N ASP A 14 37.86 -22.80 -6.86
CA ASP A 14 38.78 -23.08 -5.72
C ASP A 14 40.28 -23.10 -6.09
N TYR A 15 40.58 -23.36 -7.36
CA TYR A 15 41.98 -23.50 -7.84
C TYR A 15 42.29 -22.48 -8.97
N ALA A 16 41.48 -21.48 -9.14
CA ALA A 16 41.72 -20.44 -10.17
C ALA A 16 42.96 -19.62 -9.82
N ALA A 17 43.80 -19.34 -10.81
CA ALA A 17 44.86 -18.36 -10.75
C ALA A 17 44.55 -17.12 -11.56
N SER A 18 43.72 -17.27 -12.60
CA SER A 18 43.16 -16.19 -13.41
C SER A 18 41.91 -16.67 -14.17
N HIS A 19 41.20 -15.72 -14.82
CA HIS A 19 39.94 -15.96 -15.53
C HIS A 19 40.06 -15.47 -16.98
N GLU A 20 39.48 -16.21 -17.91
CA GLU A 20 39.36 -15.81 -19.32
C GLU A 20 37.90 -15.51 -19.63
N VAL A 21 37.60 -14.28 -19.99
CA VAL A 21 36.23 -13.81 -20.23
C VAL A 21 35.93 -13.81 -21.72
N TYR A 22 34.83 -14.44 -22.10
CA TYR A 22 34.31 -14.49 -23.46
C TYR A 22 32.90 -13.89 -23.47
N PHE A 23 32.59 -13.04 -24.46
CA PHE A 23 31.35 -12.31 -24.56
C PHE A 23 30.97 -12.02 -26.02
N GLY A 24 29.71 -12.19 -26.38
CA GLY A 24 29.19 -11.93 -27.71
C GLY A 24 27.69 -12.12 -27.84
N THR A 25 27.17 -11.99 -29.06
CA THR A 25 25.75 -12.13 -29.39
C THR A 25 25.41 -13.50 -30.04
N ASP A 26 26.39 -14.32 -30.31
CA ASP A 26 26.21 -15.67 -30.84
C ASP A 26 26.62 -16.71 -29.80
N ARG A 27 25.68 -17.56 -29.40
CA ARG A 27 25.87 -18.56 -28.33
C ARG A 27 26.97 -19.57 -28.71
N ASP A 28 26.94 -20.04 -29.95
CA ASP A 28 27.86 -21.10 -30.38
C ASP A 28 29.26 -20.55 -30.61
N ALA A 29 29.36 -19.30 -31.10
CA ALA A 29 30.63 -18.59 -31.17
C ALA A 29 31.26 -18.43 -29.77
N VAL A 30 30.51 -18.00 -28.74
CA VAL A 30 30.98 -17.87 -27.37
C VAL A 30 31.31 -19.25 -26.77
N ALA A 31 30.49 -20.27 -27.03
CA ALA A 31 30.71 -21.62 -26.50
C ALA A 31 32.00 -22.29 -27.04
N ASN A 32 32.39 -21.98 -28.29
CA ASN A 32 33.55 -22.55 -28.95
C ASN A 32 34.75 -21.60 -29.00
N ALA A 33 34.65 -20.41 -28.39
CA ALA A 33 35.69 -19.39 -28.44
C ALA A 33 36.99 -19.86 -27.75
N THR A 34 38.09 -19.35 -28.30
CA THR A 34 39.43 -19.48 -27.75
C THR A 34 40.05 -18.08 -27.58
N LYS A 35 41.24 -17.98 -26.97
CA LYS A 35 41.96 -16.69 -26.85
C LYS A 35 42.17 -15.91 -28.16
N THR A 36 42.08 -16.58 -29.31
CA THR A 36 42.23 -15.96 -30.62
C THR A 36 40.90 -15.59 -31.25
N SER A 37 39.77 -15.95 -30.63
CA SER A 37 38.43 -15.63 -31.13
C SER A 37 38.06 -14.19 -30.84
N PRO A 38 37.20 -13.56 -31.67
CA PRO A 38 36.67 -12.21 -31.41
C PRO A 38 35.86 -12.08 -30.10
N GLU A 39 35.32 -13.19 -29.62
CA GLU A 39 34.54 -13.28 -28.39
C GLU A 39 35.41 -13.20 -27.12
N PHE A 40 36.73 -13.47 -27.22
CA PHE A 40 37.65 -13.26 -26.11
C PHE A 40 37.79 -11.77 -25.80
N LYS A 41 37.56 -11.38 -24.55
CA LYS A 41 37.52 -9.98 -24.10
C LYS A 41 38.67 -9.62 -23.18
N ALA A 42 38.96 -10.48 -22.20
CA ALA A 42 39.97 -10.17 -21.20
C ALA A 42 40.50 -11.43 -20.49
N THR A 43 41.72 -11.32 -19.98
CA THR A 43 42.20 -12.13 -18.87
C THR A 43 42.11 -11.30 -17.59
N LYS A 44 41.46 -11.83 -16.57
CA LYS A 44 41.28 -11.20 -15.26
C LYS A 44 42.11 -11.91 -14.22
N ALA A 45 42.76 -11.17 -13.32
CA ALA A 45 43.48 -11.74 -12.20
C ALA A 45 42.54 -12.26 -11.12
N LEU A 46 43.01 -13.19 -10.30
CA LEU A 46 42.27 -13.59 -9.08
C LEU A 46 42.05 -12.35 -8.19
N GLY A 47 40.81 -12.13 -7.75
CA GLY A 47 40.36 -10.95 -7.01
C GLY A 47 39.72 -9.85 -7.90
N ASP A 48 39.67 -10.04 -9.25
CA ASP A 48 39.01 -9.14 -10.17
C ASP A 48 37.93 -9.91 -10.98
N GLU A 49 36.99 -10.53 -10.27
CA GLU A 49 35.90 -11.37 -10.82
C GLU A 49 34.77 -10.50 -11.36
N SER A 50 35.11 -9.54 -12.25
CA SER A 50 34.14 -8.68 -12.92
C SER A 50 34.57 -8.29 -14.33
N TYR A 51 33.59 -8.05 -15.19
CA TYR A 51 33.79 -7.56 -16.55
C TYR A 51 32.70 -6.56 -16.93
N ASP A 52 33.12 -5.38 -17.35
CA ASP A 52 32.25 -4.34 -17.91
C ASP A 52 32.28 -4.41 -19.45
N PRO A 53 31.18 -4.85 -20.09
CA PRO A 53 31.09 -4.89 -21.55
C PRO A 53 30.83 -3.51 -22.17
N GLY A 54 30.66 -2.45 -21.38
CA GLY A 54 30.21 -1.14 -21.81
C GLY A 54 28.74 -1.09 -22.19
N LYS A 55 28.34 -0.02 -22.88
CA LYS A 55 26.96 0.18 -23.35
C LYS A 55 26.60 -0.84 -24.43
N LEU A 56 25.55 -1.60 -24.20
CA LEU A 56 25.06 -2.67 -25.06
C LEU A 56 23.91 -2.20 -25.96
N ALA A 57 23.62 -2.95 -27.02
CA ALA A 57 22.48 -2.67 -27.90
C ALA A 57 21.16 -3.04 -27.23
N TRP A 58 20.07 -2.38 -27.58
CA TRP A 58 18.72 -2.60 -27.08
C TRP A 58 18.15 -3.94 -27.52
N ALA A 59 17.29 -4.54 -26.69
CA ALA A 59 16.54 -5.77 -26.97
C ALA A 59 17.42 -6.89 -27.58
N THR A 60 18.68 -6.95 -27.15
CA THR A 60 19.69 -7.84 -27.72
C THR A 60 20.07 -8.92 -26.70
N THR A 61 20.05 -10.17 -27.14
CA THR A 61 20.51 -11.28 -26.31
C THR A 61 22.03 -11.42 -26.41
N TYR A 62 22.67 -11.44 -25.26
CA TYR A 62 24.09 -11.64 -25.11
C TYR A 62 24.40 -12.95 -24.41
N TYR A 63 25.54 -13.52 -24.76
CA TYR A 63 26.07 -14.75 -24.19
C TYR A 63 27.45 -14.47 -23.64
N TRP A 64 27.78 -15.09 -22.52
CA TRP A 64 29.11 -14.95 -21.93
C TRP A 64 29.52 -16.21 -21.20
N ARG A 65 30.83 -16.40 -21.09
CA ARG A 65 31.48 -17.54 -20.47
C ARG A 65 32.75 -17.08 -19.77
N VAL A 66 33.07 -17.67 -18.64
CA VAL A 66 34.34 -17.48 -17.95
C VAL A 66 35.02 -18.85 -17.85
N ASP A 67 36.25 -18.94 -18.34
CA ASP A 67 37.08 -20.12 -18.18
C ASP A 67 38.07 -19.89 -17.07
N GLU A 68 38.21 -20.85 -16.19
CA GLU A 68 39.13 -20.79 -15.07
C GLU A 68 40.50 -21.29 -15.49
N VAL A 69 41.53 -20.49 -15.21
CA VAL A 69 42.92 -20.83 -15.54
C VAL A 69 43.70 -21.17 -14.28
N ASN A 70 44.48 -22.26 -14.33
CA ASN A 70 45.43 -22.65 -13.29
C ASN A 70 46.77 -22.97 -13.95
N ASP A 71 47.83 -22.28 -13.55
CA ASP A 71 49.16 -22.35 -14.19
C ASP A 71 49.87 -23.68 -13.95
N THR A 72 49.41 -24.49 -13.01
CA THR A 72 50.06 -25.74 -12.61
C THR A 72 49.34 -27.01 -13.04
N ASN A 73 48.09 -26.89 -13.55
CA ASN A 73 47.28 -28.03 -13.97
C ASN A 73 47.29 -28.17 -15.49
N PRO A 74 47.70 -29.36 -16.06
CA PRO A 74 47.73 -29.57 -17.51
C PRO A 74 46.36 -29.58 -18.18
N ASP A 75 45.26 -29.77 -17.43
CA ASP A 75 43.89 -29.72 -17.94
C ASP A 75 43.31 -28.29 -17.98
N SER A 76 44.08 -27.30 -17.58
CA SER A 76 43.70 -25.88 -17.67
C SER A 76 43.76 -25.34 -19.12
N PRO A 77 42.84 -24.45 -19.53
CA PRO A 77 41.77 -23.86 -18.73
C PRO A 77 40.54 -24.80 -18.64
N TRP A 78 39.82 -24.72 -17.51
CA TRP A 78 38.49 -25.33 -17.39
C TRP A 78 37.43 -24.43 -18.04
N VAL A 79 36.80 -24.94 -19.07
CA VAL A 79 35.76 -24.24 -19.84
C VAL A 79 34.49 -24.10 -18.97
N GLY A 80 34.05 -22.87 -18.75
CA GLY A 80 32.87 -22.58 -18.00
C GLY A 80 31.56 -22.78 -18.75
N ASN A 81 30.45 -22.67 -18.06
CA ASN A 81 29.13 -22.65 -18.68
C ASN A 81 28.91 -21.36 -19.47
N VAL A 82 28.11 -21.45 -20.52
CA VAL A 82 27.63 -20.25 -21.25
C VAL A 82 26.38 -19.72 -20.53
N TRP A 83 26.47 -18.52 -20.00
CA TRP A 83 25.35 -17.77 -19.47
C TRP A 83 24.75 -16.84 -20.53
N THR A 84 23.52 -16.42 -20.32
CA THR A 84 22.80 -15.56 -21.25
C THR A 84 21.97 -14.53 -20.51
N PHE A 85 21.81 -13.34 -21.09
CA PHE A 85 20.84 -12.33 -20.72
C PHE A 85 20.38 -11.55 -21.94
N THR A 86 19.24 -10.88 -21.84
CA THR A 86 18.73 -10.00 -22.90
C THR A 86 18.60 -8.59 -22.31
N THR A 87 19.17 -7.60 -23.02
CA THR A 87 19.02 -6.19 -22.64
C THR A 87 17.59 -5.72 -22.80
N GLY A 88 17.18 -4.75 -21.97
CA GLY A 88 15.88 -4.10 -22.09
C GLY A 88 15.77 -3.26 -23.38
N ASP A 89 14.54 -2.88 -23.67
CA ASP A 89 14.17 -1.93 -24.74
C ASP A 89 13.81 -0.56 -24.17
N PHE A 90 14.42 -0.17 -23.05
CA PHE A 90 14.18 1.06 -22.32
C PHE A 90 15.47 1.63 -21.71
N LEU A 91 15.48 2.94 -21.43
CA LEU A 91 16.42 3.54 -20.49
C LEU A 91 15.78 3.58 -19.11
N LEU A 92 16.51 3.08 -18.11
CA LEU A 92 16.04 3.03 -16.74
C LEU A 92 16.23 4.40 -16.08
N ILE A 93 15.17 4.95 -15.48
CA ILE A 93 15.26 6.07 -14.55
C ILE A 93 15.40 5.51 -13.13
N ASP A 94 14.44 4.70 -12.66
CA ASP A 94 14.50 4.01 -11.39
C ASP A 94 13.60 2.76 -11.41
N ASP A 95 14.14 1.63 -10.95
CA ASP A 95 13.43 0.36 -10.74
C ASP A 95 13.31 0.02 -9.25
N PHE A 96 13.71 0.95 -8.39
CA PHE A 96 13.72 0.88 -6.94
C PHE A 96 14.54 -0.27 -6.32
N GLU A 97 15.19 -1.12 -7.13
CA GLU A 97 15.91 -2.33 -6.69
C GLU A 97 17.28 -2.05 -6.03
N ASN A 98 17.78 -0.81 -6.12
CA ASN A 98 19.09 -0.45 -5.56
C ASN A 98 19.03 0.09 -4.11
N TYR A 99 17.84 0.30 -3.57
CA TYR A 99 17.67 0.80 -2.21
C TYR A 99 17.76 -0.34 -1.19
N THR A 100 18.24 0.01 0.00
CA THR A 100 18.42 -0.95 1.09
C THR A 100 17.93 -0.35 2.41
N ASP A 101 17.91 -1.18 3.46
CA ASP A 101 17.58 -0.75 4.81
C ASP A 101 18.79 -0.12 5.56
N ASP A 102 19.89 0.19 4.84
CA ASP A 102 21.08 0.83 5.40
C ASP A 102 21.06 2.35 5.15
N ASP A 103 20.42 3.08 6.06
CA ASP A 103 20.35 4.54 6.04
C ASP A 103 21.73 5.19 6.35
N THR A 104 22.60 4.50 7.07
CA THR A 104 23.94 5.01 7.39
C THR A 104 24.86 4.99 6.18
N ALA A 105 24.63 4.07 5.24
CA ALA A 105 25.33 4.02 3.97
C ALA A 105 24.73 4.98 2.91
N GLY A 106 23.69 5.74 3.23
CA GLY A 106 23.03 6.63 2.29
C GLY A 106 22.21 5.90 1.21
N LYS A 107 21.70 4.70 1.52
CA LYS A 107 21.00 3.83 0.56
C LYS A 107 19.52 3.64 0.86
N ALA A 108 18.97 4.32 1.86
CA ALA A 108 17.53 4.32 2.09
C ALA A 108 16.81 5.10 0.98
N ILE A 109 15.63 4.63 0.57
CA ILE A 109 14.87 5.19 -0.56
C ILE A 109 14.60 6.68 -0.40
N TRP A 110 14.23 7.14 0.80
CA TRP A 110 13.96 8.54 1.14
C TRP A 110 15.20 9.44 1.11
N GLN A 111 16.42 8.89 1.05
CA GLN A 111 17.66 9.66 0.89
C GLN A 111 17.94 10.02 -0.58
N THR A 112 17.24 9.37 -1.51
CA THR A 112 17.38 9.60 -2.95
C THR A 112 16.13 10.27 -3.53
N TRP A 113 14.96 9.79 -3.16
CA TRP A 113 13.68 10.43 -3.43
C TRP A 113 13.33 11.38 -2.30
N ILE A 114 13.69 12.65 -2.49
CA ILE A 114 13.51 13.68 -1.45
C ILE A 114 12.04 14.06 -1.37
N ASP A 115 11.49 13.93 -0.20
CA ASP A 115 10.07 14.14 0.12
C ASP A 115 9.80 15.39 0.96
N GLY A 116 8.62 15.48 1.53
CA GLY A 116 8.17 16.57 2.41
C GLY A 116 8.37 16.32 3.90
N PHE A 117 9.00 15.23 4.31
CA PHE A 117 9.12 14.91 5.73
C PHE A 117 9.80 16.05 6.52
N GLY A 118 9.02 16.66 7.43
CA GLY A 118 9.46 17.83 8.19
C GLY A 118 9.35 19.17 7.44
N ILE A 119 8.75 19.21 6.23
CA ILE A 119 8.51 20.43 5.44
C ILE A 119 7.03 20.78 5.48
N ALA A 120 6.67 21.94 6.02
CA ALA A 120 5.29 22.32 6.31
C ALA A 120 4.36 22.39 5.07
N ASP A 121 4.91 22.65 3.88
CA ASP A 121 4.13 22.89 2.65
C ASP A 121 4.13 21.67 1.71
N ASN A 122 4.68 20.53 2.16
CA ASN A 122 4.73 19.28 1.37
C ASN A 122 4.33 18.10 2.26
N GLY A 123 3.18 17.48 1.97
CA GLY A 123 2.61 16.37 2.74
C GLY A 123 3.18 14.98 2.39
N ALA A 124 4.24 14.90 1.57
CA ALA A 124 4.81 13.62 1.15
C ALA A 124 5.73 13.02 2.20
N GLN A 125 5.66 11.69 2.33
CA GLN A 125 6.67 10.88 2.98
C GLN A 125 7.00 9.68 2.08
N VAL A 126 8.28 9.51 1.77
CA VAL A 126 8.79 8.35 1.02
C VAL A 126 9.30 7.30 1.97
N GLY A 127 8.91 6.05 1.74
CA GLY A 127 9.37 4.93 2.55
C GLY A 127 8.67 4.82 3.90
N TYR A 128 8.80 3.67 4.52
CA TYR A 128 8.31 3.41 5.87
C TYR A 128 9.25 4.02 6.92
N LEU A 129 8.71 4.36 8.10
CA LEU A 129 9.50 4.92 9.21
C LEU A 129 10.50 3.92 9.83
N MET A 130 10.27 2.64 9.63
CA MET A 130 11.11 1.54 10.13
C MET A 130 11.43 0.57 8.99
N PRO A 131 12.60 -0.09 9.01
CA PRO A 131 12.91 -1.12 8.02
C PRO A 131 11.87 -2.26 7.98
N PRO A 132 11.55 -2.77 6.79
CA PRO A 132 12.09 -2.36 5.49
C PRO A 132 11.54 -0.99 5.06
N TYR A 133 12.42 -0.10 4.59
CA TYR A 133 12.01 1.24 4.16
C TYR A 133 11.24 1.25 2.84
N ALA A 134 11.56 0.34 1.93
CA ALA A 134 10.79 0.13 0.68
C ALA A 134 9.70 -0.93 0.89
N GLU A 135 8.64 -0.87 0.07
CA GLU A 135 7.56 -1.88 0.05
C GLU A 135 8.05 -3.17 -0.62
N ARG A 136 7.70 -4.33 -0.05
CA ARG A 136 8.14 -5.65 -0.53
C ARG A 136 7.01 -6.64 -0.81
N THR A 137 5.77 -6.22 -0.64
CA THR A 137 4.57 -7.05 -0.89
C THR A 137 3.72 -6.51 -2.03
N ILE A 138 3.56 -5.21 -2.14
CA ILE A 138 2.89 -4.53 -3.26
C ILE A 138 3.98 -4.08 -4.24
N VAL A 139 4.40 -4.98 -5.13
CA VAL A 139 5.51 -4.80 -6.07
C VAL A 139 5.03 -5.12 -7.48
N HIS A 140 5.38 -4.29 -8.48
CA HIS A 140 5.07 -4.55 -9.87
C HIS A 140 6.09 -5.50 -10.49
N SER A 141 7.38 -5.21 -10.32
CA SER A 141 8.47 -6.09 -10.78
C SER A 141 9.65 -6.09 -9.80
N GLY A 142 10.51 -7.11 -9.89
CA GLY A 142 11.64 -7.22 -8.96
C GLY A 142 11.25 -7.64 -7.56
N SER A 143 11.73 -6.94 -6.54
CA SER A 143 11.61 -7.31 -5.13
C SER A 143 11.07 -6.19 -4.23
N GLN A 144 11.00 -4.96 -4.73
CA GLN A 144 10.50 -3.83 -3.95
C GLN A 144 9.99 -2.68 -4.82
N SER A 145 9.12 -1.84 -4.25
CA SER A 145 8.55 -0.64 -4.85
C SER A 145 8.67 0.55 -3.88
N MET A 146 8.40 1.76 -4.36
CA MET A 146 8.43 2.98 -3.56
C MET A 146 7.05 3.26 -2.94
N PRO A 147 6.87 3.14 -1.62
CA PRO A 147 5.68 3.67 -0.96
C PRO A 147 5.83 5.18 -0.81
N LEU A 148 4.82 5.92 -1.25
CA LEU A 148 4.65 7.36 -1.11
C LEU A 148 3.38 7.65 -0.33
N PHE A 149 3.51 8.07 0.91
CA PHE A 149 2.39 8.59 1.71
C PHE A 149 2.13 10.02 1.31
N TYR A 150 0.87 10.40 1.13
CA TYR A 150 0.45 11.76 0.87
C TYR A 150 -0.57 12.22 1.90
N ASP A 151 -0.44 13.47 2.35
CA ASP A 151 -1.38 14.13 3.26
C ASP A 151 -1.56 15.59 2.84
N ASN A 152 -2.64 15.86 2.10
CA ASN A 152 -3.04 17.18 1.63
C ASN A 152 -4.15 17.78 2.50
N VAL A 153 -4.32 17.28 3.72
CA VAL A 153 -5.29 17.79 4.70
C VAL A 153 -4.72 19.02 5.41
N ALA A 154 -5.59 19.84 6.02
CA ALA A 154 -5.22 20.93 6.93
C ALA A 154 -4.28 22.01 6.36
N GLY A 155 -4.46 22.37 5.07
CA GLY A 155 -3.76 23.50 4.46
C GLY A 155 -2.51 23.15 3.66
N VAL A 156 -2.09 21.90 3.68
CA VAL A 156 -1.10 21.36 2.73
C VAL A 156 -1.81 21.16 1.39
N SER A 157 -1.23 21.65 0.31
CA SER A 157 -1.88 21.63 -1.01
C SER A 157 -1.36 20.53 -1.92
N ASN A 158 -0.17 19.99 -1.65
CA ASN A 158 0.44 18.92 -2.43
C ASN A 158 1.42 18.09 -1.63
N SER A 159 1.59 16.85 -2.05
CA SER A 159 2.57 15.89 -1.57
C SER A 159 3.44 15.45 -2.74
N GLU A 160 4.75 15.69 -2.70
CA GLU A 160 5.66 15.46 -3.82
C GLU A 160 6.97 14.85 -3.35
N ALA A 161 7.43 13.82 -4.07
CA ALA A 161 8.76 13.23 -3.94
C ALA A 161 9.60 13.52 -5.21
N VAL A 162 10.85 13.92 -5.03
CA VAL A 162 11.73 14.42 -6.10
C VAL A 162 13.00 13.60 -6.18
N LEU A 163 13.28 13.05 -7.36
CA LEU A 163 14.56 12.43 -7.72
C LEU A 163 15.41 13.43 -8.52
N THR A 164 16.64 13.67 -8.08
CA THR A 164 17.67 14.38 -8.90
C THR A 164 18.42 13.35 -9.73
N LEU A 165 18.40 13.52 -11.04
CA LEU A 165 18.96 12.57 -11.97
C LEU A 165 20.48 12.71 -12.08
N THR A 166 21.18 11.60 -12.00
CA THR A 166 22.60 11.49 -12.37
C THR A 166 22.73 10.91 -13.77
N SER A 167 21.92 9.93 -14.13
CA SER A 167 21.81 9.28 -15.45
C SER A 167 20.48 8.50 -15.51
N PRO A 168 19.77 8.46 -16.68
CA PRO A 168 20.01 9.27 -17.88
C PRO A 168 19.49 10.71 -17.72
N ARG A 169 20.24 11.69 -18.16
CA ARG A 169 19.82 13.10 -18.24
C ARG A 169 19.39 13.51 -19.65
N ASP A 170 19.94 12.89 -20.67
CA ASP A 170 19.50 13.05 -22.06
C ASP A 170 18.32 12.10 -22.35
N TRP A 171 17.11 12.67 -22.35
CA TRP A 171 15.88 11.96 -22.66
C TRP A 171 15.55 11.98 -24.17
N THR A 172 16.54 12.28 -25.02
CA THR A 172 16.48 12.10 -26.47
C THR A 172 17.43 11.00 -26.97
N ASP A 173 18.30 10.51 -26.05
CA ASP A 173 19.25 9.45 -26.38
C ASP A 173 18.49 8.17 -26.81
N GLU A 174 19.11 7.43 -27.71
CA GLU A 174 18.56 6.19 -28.29
C GLU A 174 17.17 6.34 -28.93
N GLY A 175 16.66 7.56 -29.15
CA GLY A 175 15.37 7.83 -29.79
C GLY A 175 14.18 7.49 -28.91
N VAL A 176 14.32 7.59 -27.58
CA VAL A 176 13.17 7.48 -26.65
C VAL A 176 12.20 8.64 -26.85
N ALA A 177 10.92 8.38 -26.66
CA ALA A 177 9.85 9.35 -26.89
C ALA A 177 8.75 9.30 -25.82
N ARG A 178 8.81 8.35 -24.90
CA ARG A 178 7.79 8.14 -23.87
C ARG A 178 8.43 7.91 -22.51
N LEU A 179 7.90 8.55 -21.48
CA LEU A 179 8.09 8.20 -20.09
C LEU A 179 7.00 7.20 -19.71
N SER A 180 7.35 6.11 -19.07
CA SER A 180 6.44 5.17 -18.45
C SER A 180 6.77 5.04 -16.97
N LEU A 181 5.75 5.00 -16.14
CA LEU A 181 5.85 4.63 -14.73
C LEU A 181 4.65 3.77 -14.33
N TRP A 182 4.90 2.84 -13.45
CA TRP A 182 3.84 2.03 -12.86
C TRP A 182 3.45 2.60 -11.52
N PHE A 183 2.15 2.68 -11.26
CA PHE A 183 1.61 3.11 -9.97
C PHE A 183 0.51 2.16 -9.50
N HIS A 184 0.33 2.10 -8.18
CA HIS A 184 -0.72 1.35 -7.51
C HIS A 184 -1.25 2.20 -6.37
N GLY A 185 -2.54 2.49 -6.37
CA GLY A 185 -3.23 3.14 -5.27
C GLY A 185 -3.82 2.12 -4.31
N LEU A 186 -4.63 2.60 -3.39
CA LEU A 186 -5.50 1.77 -2.54
C LEU A 186 -6.94 2.16 -2.82
N PRO A 187 -7.92 1.25 -2.62
CA PRO A 187 -9.30 1.58 -2.92
C PRO A 187 -9.75 2.81 -2.16
N GLY A 188 -10.65 3.59 -2.73
CA GLY A 188 -11.34 4.65 -2.01
C GLY A 188 -12.11 4.10 -0.82
N SER A 189 -12.51 4.95 0.13
CA SER A 189 -13.35 4.52 1.24
C SER A 189 -14.56 3.76 0.70
N VAL A 190 -14.72 2.51 1.13
CA VAL A 190 -15.81 1.62 0.71
C VAL A 190 -16.95 1.61 1.71
N GLY A 191 -16.72 2.17 2.91
CA GLY A 191 -17.75 2.35 3.93
C GLY A 191 -18.66 3.53 3.59
N SER A 192 -19.95 3.37 3.81
CA SER A 192 -20.93 4.46 3.71
C SER A 192 -21.96 4.40 4.82
N PHE A 193 -22.48 5.56 5.20
CA PHE A 193 -23.57 5.70 6.14
C PHE A 193 -24.63 6.65 5.56
N VAL A 194 -25.83 6.14 5.36
CA VAL A 194 -26.93 6.91 4.75
C VAL A 194 -28.17 6.76 5.63
N GLU A 195 -28.81 7.88 5.95
CA GLU A 195 -30.13 7.90 6.60
C GLU A 195 -31.21 8.23 5.54
N ASP A 196 -31.97 7.23 5.13
CA ASP A 196 -33.08 7.38 4.19
C ASP A 196 -34.07 6.19 4.26
N PRO A 197 -35.36 6.41 4.60
CA PRO A 197 -35.93 7.66 5.17
C PRO A 197 -35.45 7.91 6.61
N THR A 198 -35.75 9.07 7.14
CA THR A 198 -35.42 9.46 8.53
C THR A 198 -35.69 8.33 9.53
N GLY A 199 -34.68 7.97 10.34
CA GLY A 199 -34.74 6.87 11.31
C GLY A 199 -34.44 5.49 10.72
N THR A 200 -34.16 5.39 9.43
CA THR A 200 -33.67 4.19 8.77
C THR A 200 -32.26 4.43 8.23
N TYR A 201 -31.33 3.58 8.60
CA TYR A 201 -29.93 3.75 8.28
C TYR A 201 -29.45 2.57 7.44
N THR A 202 -28.75 2.85 6.37
CA THR A 202 -28.05 1.86 5.55
C THR A 202 -26.56 2.10 5.71
N ILE A 203 -25.81 1.05 6.07
CA ILE A 203 -24.37 1.07 6.18
C ILE A 203 -23.80 0.06 5.19
N THR A 204 -22.78 0.47 4.45
CA THR A 204 -21.91 -0.46 3.71
C THR A 204 -20.52 -0.50 4.36
N ALA A 205 -19.86 -1.64 4.32
CA ALA A 205 -18.50 -1.81 4.82
C ALA A 205 -17.79 -2.98 4.15
N THR A 206 -16.48 -2.91 4.12
CA THR A 206 -15.61 -4.08 3.97
C THR A 206 -15.02 -4.45 5.34
N GLY A 207 -13.82 -4.98 5.37
CA GLY A 207 -13.05 -5.29 6.58
C GLY A 207 -13.06 -6.76 6.92
N VAL A 208 -11.89 -7.22 7.40
CA VAL A 208 -11.69 -8.64 7.70
C VAL A 208 -12.33 -9.07 8.99
N ASP A 209 -12.40 -8.20 10.02
CA ASP A 209 -13.15 -8.48 11.26
C ASP A 209 -13.10 -7.29 12.27
N ILE A 210 -13.95 -7.38 13.30
CA ILE A 210 -13.82 -6.68 14.58
C ILE A 210 -13.32 -7.75 15.58
N ALA A 211 -11.99 -7.97 15.57
CA ALA A 211 -11.34 -9.04 16.34
C ALA A 211 -9.80 -8.84 16.40
N GLY A 212 -9.10 -9.80 17.03
CA GLY A 212 -7.65 -9.69 17.20
C GLY A 212 -7.25 -8.43 17.97
N THR A 213 -6.07 -7.91 17.65
CA THR A 213 -5.52 -6.69 18.27
C THR A 213 -5.96 -5.41 17.59
N ALA A 214 -6.46 -5.48 16.34
CA ALA A 214 -6.89 -4.34 15.53
C ALA A 214 -8.15 -4.68 14.71
N ASP A 215 -9.12 -3.76 14.68
CA ASP A 215 -10.41 -3.92 14.01
C ASP A 215 -10.38 -3.40 12.58
N GLN A 216 -11.19 -4.00 11.68
CA GLN A 216 -11.47 -3.48 10.34
C GLN A 216 -12.98 -3.46 10.09
N PHE A 217 -13.60 -2.27 10.05
CA PHE A 217 -15.05 -2.10 9.92
C PHE A 217 -15.43 -0.65 9.63
N HIS A 218 -16.71 -0.41 9.27
CA HIS A 218 -17.28 0.94 9.19
C HIS A 218 -18.05 1.29 10.46
N PHE A 219 -17.83 2.50 10.98
CA PHE A 219 -18.44 2.97 12.24
C PHE A 219 -19.19 4.28 12.03
N ALA A 220 -20.51 4.27 12.26
CA ALA A 220 -21.33 5.48 12.32
C ALA A 220 -21.61 5.81 13.80
N TYR A 221 -21.23 7.02 14.25
CA TYR A 221 -21.13 7.30 15.69
C TYR A 221 -21.52 8.74 16.07
N LYS A 222 -21.76 8.88 17.39
CA LYS A 222 -21.84 10.15 18.12
C LYS A 222 -20.94 10.08 19.36
N THR A 223 -20.77 11.21 20.06
CA THR A 223 -19.99 11.25 21.32
C THR A 223 -20.88 10.97 22.51
N LEU A 224 -20.47 10.08 23.41
CA LEU A 224 -21.07 9.78 24.70
C LEU A 224 -20.18 10.27 25.84
N SER A 225 -20.73 11.01 26.79
CA SER A 225 -20.04 11.34 28.04
C SER A 225 -20.67 10.59 29.21
N GLY A 226 -19.85 9.81 29.95
CA GLY A 226 -20.29 9.05 31.12
C GLY A 226 -21.08 7.80 30.74
N THR A 227 -22.25 7.62 31.41
CA THR A 227 -23.14 6.47 31.22
C THR A 227 -24.12 6.71 30.09
N GLY A 228 -24.59 5.63 29.47
CA GLY A 228 -25.58 5.71 28.39
C GLY A 228 -25.85 4.36 27.77
N SER A 229 -26.78 4.34 26.83
CA SER A 229 -27.11 3.13 26.09
C SER A 229 -27.43 3.44 24.64
N ILE A 230 -27.28 2.43 23.79
CA ILE A 230 -27.77 2.43 22.41
C ILE A 230 -28.62 1.18 22.18
N VAL A 231 -29.76 1.41 21.52
CA VAL A 231 -30.65 0.37 20.99
C VAL A 231 -30.69 0.52 19.50
N ALA A 232 -30.69 -0.57 18.77
CA ALA A 232 -30.96 -0.58 17.32
C ALA A 232 -31.65 -1.89 16.93
N ARG A 233 -32.54 -1.80 15.96
CA ARG A 233 -33.02 -2.96 15.22
C ARG A 233 -32.08 -3.18 14.03
N VAL A 234 -31.37 -4.31 14.03
CA VAL A 234 -30.67 -4.80 12.82
C VAL A 234 -31.75 -5.39 11.91
N VAL A 235 -32.14 -4.66 10.87
CA VAL A 235 -33.18 -5.06 9.93
C VAL A 235 -32.69 -6.15 9.00
N SER A 236 -31.45 -5.98 8.51
CA SER A 236 -30.77 -6.96 7.68
C SER A 236 -29.26 -6.85 7.82
N VAL A 237 -28.55 -7.93 7.56
CA VAL A 237 -27.11 -7.98 7.32
C VAL A 237 -26.86 -8.93 6.17
N GLN A 238 -26.11 -8.48 5.15
CA GLN A 238 -25.76 -9.30 4.02
C GLN A 238 -24.78 -10.40 4.44
N ASN A 239 -24.96 -11.61 3.92
CA ASN A 239 -24.09 -12.73 4.22
C ASN A 239 -22.86 -12.73 3.29
N THR A 240 -21.91 -11.84 3.57
CA THR A 240 -20.58 -11.86 2.95
C THR A 240 -19.65 -12.89 3.59
N ASP A 241 -19.94 -13.24 4.83
CA ASP A 241 -19.41 -14.34 5.64
C ASP A 241 -20.39 -14.64 6.76
N GLN A 242 -20.41 -15.87 7.28
CA GLN A 242 -21.24 -16.27 8.42
C GLN A 242 -20.98 -15.44 9.69
N TRP A 243 -19.80 -14.82 9.80
CA TRP A 243 -19.35 -13.94 10.87
C TRP A 243 -19.43 -12.46 10.54
N ALA A 244 -19.96 -12.04 9.38
CA ALA A 244 -20.23 -10.64 9.16
C ALA A 244 -20.99 -10.04 10.35
N LYS A 245 -20.62 -8.83 10.79
CA LYS A 245 -21.10 -8.27 12.08
C LYS A 245 -21.85 -6.96 11.84
N ALA A 246 -23.13 -6.93 12.18
CA ALA A 246 -23.92 -5.71 12.18
C ALA A 246 -24.53 -5.50 13.57
N GLY A 247 -24.30 -4.33 14.20
CA GLY A 247 -24.82 -4.09 15.53
C GLY A 247 -24.45 -2.74 16.13
N VAL A 248 -24.38 -2.69 17.46
CA VAL A 248 -24.12 -1.48 18.23
C VAL A 248 -22.83 -1.61 19.03
N MET A 249 -22.10 -0.48 19.15
CA MET A 249 -20.79 -0.42 19.79
C MET A 249 -20.65 0.85 20.64
N ILE A 250 -19.91 0.72 21.74
CA ILE A 250 -19.32 1.83 22.49
C ILE A 250 -17.81 1.59 22.54
N ARG A 251 -17.00 2.56 22.03
CA ARG A 251 -15.54 2.46 21.97
C ARG A 251 -14.86 3.74 22.45
N GLU A 252 -13.65 3.60 23.01
CA GLU A 252 -12.93 4.71 23.63
C GLU A 252 -12.37 5.69 22.61
N THR A 253 -11.72 5.19 21.54
CA THR A 253 -11.11 5.99 20.46
C THR A 253 -11.53 5.45 19.11
N LEU A 254 -11.18 6.17 18.03
CA LEU A 254 -11.42 5.72 16.65
C LEU A 254 -10.25 4.89 16.08
N GLU A 255 -9.20 4.67 16.87
CA GLU A 255 -8.07 3.84 16.48
C GLU A 255 -8.44 2.35 16.37
N PRO A 256 -7.86 1.57 15.45
CA PRO A 256 -8.21 0.16 15.24
C PRO A 256 -8.06 -0.71 16.48
N GLY A 257 -7.02 -0.47 17.29
CA GLY A 257 -6.76 -1.21 18.54
C GLY A 257 -7.54 -0.74 19.76
N SER A 258 -8.53 0.16 19.60
CA SER A 258 -9.28 0.79 20.70
C SER A 258 -10.02 -0.23 21.58
N LYS A 259 -10.11 0.09 22.87
CA LYS A 259 -11.04 -0.56 23.80
C LYS A 259 -12.49 -0.39 23.33
N PHE A 260 -13.27 -1.44 23.41
CA PHE A 260 -14.70 -1.39 23.07
C PHE A 260 -15.53 -2.46 23.80
N ALA A 261 -16.84 -2.25 23.80
CA ALA A 261 -17.86 -3.27 24.03
C ALA A 261 -18.89 -3.17 22.89
N ALA A 262 -19.38 -4.31 22.38
CA ALA A 262 -20.30 -4.33 21.26
C ALA A 262 -21.18 -5.58 21.23
N VAL A 263 -22.41 -5.43 20.72
CA VAL A 263 -23.33 -6.54 20.46
C VAL A 263 -23.78 -6.53 19.01
N TYR A 264 -23.67 -7.68 18.35
CA TYR A 264 -23.89 -7.85 16.91
C TYR A 264 -24.87 -8.96 16.60
N ILE A 265 -25.59 -8.80 15.47
CA ILE A 265 -26.27 -9.88 14.76
C ILE A 265 -25.37 -10.30 13.61
N THR A 266 -25.19 -11.61 13.44
CA THR A 266 -24.41 -12.20 12.35
C THR A 266 -25.30 -13.06 11.45
N PRO A 267 -24.95 -13.30 10.17
CA PRO A 267 -25.75 -14.18 9.30
C PRO A 267 -25.80 -15.63 9.75
N GLY A 268 -24.69 -16.18 10.27
CA GLY A 268 -24.56 -17.61 10.58
C GLY A 268 -24.29 -17.97 12.03
N GLN A 269 -23.86 -17.01 12.86
CA GLN A 269 -23.37 -17.27 14.21
C GLN A 269 -24.24 -16.64 15.32
N GLY A 270 -25.41 -16.11 14.96
CA GLY A 270 -26.38 -15.56 15.90
C GLY A 270 -26.05 -14.18 16.45
N CYS A 271 -26.54 -13.90 17.66
CA CYS A 271 -26.26 -12.66 18.40
C CYS A 271 -25.01 -12.83 19.25
N ARG A 272 -24.06 -11.91 19.15
CA ARG A 272 -22.75 -12.01 19.81
C ARG A 272 -22.43 -10.77 20.63
N PHE A 273 -21.87 -10.97 21.84
CA PHE A 273 -21.32 -9.94 22.69
C PHE A 273 -19.80 -10.05 22.73
N GLN A 274 -19.10 -8.96 22.37
CA GLN A 274 -17.64 -8.91 22.30
C GLN A 274 -17.10 -7.66 23.00
N SER A 275 -15.86 -7.74 23.50
CA SER A 275 -15.15 -6.59 24.05
C SER A 275 -13.65 -6.69 23.87
N ARG A 276 -12.97 -5.53 23.68
CA ARG A 276 -11.53 -5.37 23.86
C ARG A 276 -11.32 -4.59 25.14
N ARG A 277 -10.68 -5.23 26.15
CA ARG A 277 -10.59 -4.69 27.50
C ARG A 277 -9.46 -3.71 27.72
N ASP A 278 -8.42 -3.80 26.85
CA ASP A 278 -7.32 -2.84 26.80
C ASP A 278 -6.91 -2.59 25.35
N THR A 279 -6.14 -1.51 25.11
CA THR A 279 -5.69 -1.13 23.78
C THR A 279 -4.73 -2.19 23.21
N ASP A 280 -4.86 -2.49 21.92
CA ASP A 280 -3.98 -3.40 21.16
C ASP A 280 -3.89 -4.84 21.71
N ILE A 281 -4.91 -5.29 22.47
CA ILE A 281 -5.01 -6.70 22.89
C ILE A 281 -6.13 -7.43 22.14
N ASP A 282 -6.09 -8.74 22.19
CA ASP A 282 -7.13 -9.59 21.59
C ASP A 282 -8.53 -9.31 22.14
N VAL A 283 -9.50 -9.36 21.21
CA VAL A 283 -10.92 -9.32 21.55
C VAL A 283 -11.32 -10.59 22.30
N VAL A 284 -12.09 -10.42 23.35
CA VAL A 284 -12.77 -11.51 24.06
C VAL A 284 -14.25 -11.53 23.70
N SER A 285 -14.84 -12.72 23.67
CA SER A 285 -16.22 -12.90 23.22
C SER A 285 -16.96 -13.94 24.04
N ASP A 286 -18.29 -13.95 23.91
CA ASP A 286 -19.20 -14.93 24.51
C ASP A 286 -19.21 -16.30 23.81
N THR A 287 -18.33 -16.57 22.88
CA THR A 287 -18.39 -17.77 22.01
C THR A 287 -18.48 -19.09 22.79
N SER A 288 -17.83 -19.19 23.94
CA SER A 288 -17.83 -20.43 24.75
C SER A 288 -19.05 -20.59 25.66
N ILE A 289 -19.87 -19.55 25.84
CA ILE A 289 -20.99 -19.51 26.75
C ILE A 289 -22.30 -19.03 26.12
N ALA A 290 -22.29 -18.68 24.84
CA ALA A 290 -23.50 -18.30 24.13
C ALA A 290 -24.54 -19.45 24.17
N THR A 291 -25.79 -19.11 24.44
CA THR A 291 -26.88 -20.10 24.48
C THR A 291 -27.30 -20.49 23.06
N ASP A 292 -27.96 -21.66 22.93
CA ASP A 292 -28.55 -22.10 21.66
C ASP A 292 -29.53 -21.06 21.09
N GLU A 293 -30.27 -20.36 21.97
CA GLU A 293 -31.16 -19.26 21.59
C GLU A 293 -30.38 -18.11 20.97
N GLN A 294 -29.30 -17.65 21.60
CA GLN A 294 -28.45 -16.60 21.07
C GLN A 294 -27.85 -16.99 19.69
N MET A 295 -27.42 -18.25 19.56
CA MET A 295 -26.84 -18.76 18.30
C MET A 295 -27.88 -18.90 17.19
N ALA A 296 -29.14 -19.05 17.50
CA ALA A 296 -30.25 -19.17 16.54
C ALA A 296 -30.75 -17.81 16.02
N ILE A 297 -30.37 -16.68 16.68
CA ILE A 297 -30.84 -15.34 16.32
C ILE A 297 -30.30 -14.92 14.95
N LYS A 298 -31.19 -14.37 14.11
CA LYS A 298 -30.88 -13.74 12.82
C LYS A 298 -31.65 -12.44 12.67
N ALA A 299 -31.15 -11.54 11.82
CA ALA A 299 -31.91 -10.35 11.46
C ALA A 299 -33.26 -10.72 10.78
N PRO A 300 -34.35 -9.97 11.00
CA PRO A 300 -34.41 -8.73 11.81
C PRO A 300 -34.50 -9.00 13.32
N TYR A 301 -33.68 -8.34 14.11
CA TYR A 301 -33.65 -8.47 15.56
C TYR A 301 -33.14 -7.18 16.23
N TRP A 302 -33.57 -6.90 17.48
CA TRP A 302 -33.10 -5.75 18.24
C TRP A 302 -31.91 -6.14 19.12
N VAL A 303 -30.95 -5.23 19.21
CA VAL A 303 -29.81 -5.30 20.15
C VAL A 303 -29.72 -4.03 20.97
N LYS A 304 -29.26 -4.19 22.22
CA LYS A 304 -29.02 -3.07 23.14
C LYS A 304 -27.67 -3.25 23.83
N LEU A 305 -26.92 -2.17 23.91
CA LEU A 305 -25.68 -2.08 24.69
C LEU A 305 -25.81 -0.93 25.69
N GLU A 306 -25.43 -1.16 26.95
CA GLU A 306 -25.55 -0.22 28.03
C GLU A 306 -24.23 -0.10 28.80
N ARG A 307 -23.76 1.13 28.99
CA ARG A 307 -22.61 1.49 29.82
C ARG A 307 -23.13 2.01 31.16
N THR A 308 -22.83 1.30 32.27
CA THR A 308 -23.31 1.64 33.62
C THR A 308 -22.32 2.59 34.33
N VAL A 309 -22.76 3.14 35.46
CA VAL A 309 -21.95 4.03 36.32
C VAL A 309 -20.68 3.36 36.86
N THR A 310 -20.64 2.05 36.92
CA THR A 310 -19.50 1.26 37.39
C THR A 310 -18.46 0.99 36.28
N GLY A 311 -18.70 1.47 35.04
CA GLY A 311 -17.86 1.14 33.87
C GLY A 311 -18.08 -0.29 33.37
N SER A 312 -19.15 -0.97 33.82
CA SER A 312 -19.56 -2.25 33.28
C SER A 312 -20.46 -2.07 32.06
N PHE A 313 -20.41 -3.04 31.14
CA PHE A 313 -21.24 -3.09 29.95
C PHE A 313 -22.18 -4.27 30.02
N ASN A 314 -23.48 -4.00 29.77
CA ASN A 314 -24.50 -5.01 29.64
C ASN A 314 -25.06 -5.01 28.22
N ALA A 315 -25.15 -6.19 27.60
CA ALA A 315 -25.72 -6.40 26.30
C ALA A 315 -27.03 -7.21 26.40
N TYR A 316 -27.97 -6.86 25.51
CA TYR A 316 -29.28 -7.48 25.48
C TYR A 316 -29.75 -7.68 24.06
N TYR A 317 -30.65 -8.62 23.84
CA TYR A 317 -31.35 -8.86 22.59
C TYR A 317 -32.87 -8.94 22.82
N SER A 318 -33.64 -8.68 21.75
CA SER A 318 -35.10 -8.72 21.79
C SER A 318 -35.69 -9.01 20.42
N GLY A 319 -36.74 -9.84 20.37
CA GLY A 319 -37.47 -10.12 19.13
C GLY A 319 -38.50 -9.05 18.78
N ASP A 320 -38.94 -8.23 19.76
CA ASP A 320 -40.02 -7.25 19.60
C ASP A 320 -39.63 -5.81 20.03
N GLY A 321 -38.39 -5.59 20.50
CA GLY A 321 -37.90 -4.30 20.98
C GLY A 321 -38.42 -3.88 22.36
N THR A 322 -39.22 -4.71 23.03
CA THR A 322 -39.82 -4.42 24.33
C THR A 322 -39.45 -5.44 25.40
N ALA A 323 -39.48 -6.73 25.08
CA ALA A 323 -39.07 -7.82 25.96
C ALA A 323 -37.58 -8.12 25.77
N TRP A 324 -36.76 -7.60 26.68
CA TRP A 324 -35.28 -7.69 26.60
C TRP A 324 -34.76 -8.91 27.36
N GLN A 325 -33.92 -9.69 26.71
CA GLN A 325 -33.18 -10.78 27.29
C GLN A 325 -31.70 -10.40 27.43
N ALA A 326 -31.13 -10.68 28.61
CA ALA A 326 -29.72 -10.40 28.86
C ALA A 326 -28.82 -11.42 28.14
N MET A 327 -27.73 -10.96 27.54
CA MET A 327 -26.70 -11.85 27.00
C MET A 327 -26.08 -12.69 28.13
N ALA A 328 -25.78 -13.95 27.87
CA ALA A 328 -25.24 -14.90 28.86
C ALA A 328 -23.90 -14.42 29.47
N TRP A 329 -23.19 -13.57 28.76
CA TRP A 329 -21.86 -13.07 29.14
C TRP A 329 -21.88 -11.73 29.92
N ASN A 330 -23.06 -11.26 30.36
CA ASN A 330 -23.21 -10.04 31.14
C ASN A 330 -22.76 -10.23 32.61
N PRO A 331 -22.21 -9.17 33.24
CA PRO A 331 -21.69 -7.95 32.65
C PRO A 331 -20.23 -8.10 32.18
N GLN A 332 -19.77 -7.22 31.28
CA GLN A 332 -18.36 -7.10 30.93
C GLN A 332 -17.79 -5.78 31.47
N THR A 333 -16.59 -5.81 32.03
CA THR A 333 -15.89 -4.61 32.49
C THR A 333 -14.83 -4.21 31.48
N VAL A 334 -14.95 -2.98 30.98
CA VAL A 334 -13.96 -2.34 30.10
C VAL A 334 -13.68 -0.95 30.66
N ALA A 335 -12.45 -0.73 31.13
CA ALA A 335 -12.03 0.55 31.68
C ALA A 335 -11.82 1.55 30.53
N MET A 336 -12.80 2.43 30.32
CA MET A 336 -12.78 3.49 29.30
C MET A 336 -12.80 4.86 29.91
N SER A 337 -12.26 5.85 29.21
CA SER A 337 -12.41 7.28 29.50
C SER A 337 -13.88 7.68 29.69
N SER A 338 -14.15 8.78 30.38
CA SER A 338 -15.52 9.29 30.51
C SER A 338 -16.13 9.60 29.15
N THR A 339 -15.35 10.14 28.22
CA THR A 339 -15.75 10.38 26.84
C THR A 339 -15.45 9.15 25.99
N ALA A 340 -16.43 8.72 25.20
CA ALA A 340 -16.36 7.57 24.30
C ALA A 340 -17.23 7.83 23.05
N TYR A 341 -17.10 6.97 22.05
CA TYR A 341 -17.93 6.98 20.85
C TYR A 341 -18.99 5.88 20.94
N ILE A 342 -20.25 6.21 20.62
CA ILE A 342 -21.40 5.33 20.66
C ILE A 342 -22.08 5.30 19.30
N GLY A 343 -22.36 4.10 18.75
CA GLY A 343 -22.88 4.05 17.39
C GLY A 343 -23.16 2.67 16.83
N LEU A 344 -23.33 2.65 15.48
CA LEU A 344 -23.64 1.49 14.66
C LEU A 344 -22.35 1.00 13.99
N ALA A 345 -22.11 -0.31 14.03
CA ALA A 345 -20.91 -0.93 13.49
C ALA A 345 -21.26 -2.02 12.46
N LEU A 346 -20.51 -2.05 11.34
CA LEU A 346 -20.62 -3.07 10.31
C LEU A 346 -19.24 -3.53 9.85
N SER A 347 -18.97 -4.84 9.88
CA SER A 347 -17.82 -5.48 9.23
C SER A 347 -18.29 -6.61 8.34
N ALA A 348 -17.74 -6.68 7.12
CA ALA A 348 -18.05 -7.73 6.16
C ALA A 348 -17.50 -9.11 6.55
N HIS A 349 -16.55 -9.18 7.46
CA HIS A 349 -15.71 -10.36 7.74
C HIS A 349 -15.06 -10.91 6.44
N ASN A 350 -14.79 -9.99 5.51
CA ASN A 350 -14.19 -10.25 4.21
C ASN A 350 -13.61 -8.94 3.66
N GLY A 351 -12.28 -8.87 3.53
CA GLY A 351 -11.59 -7.68 3.03
C GLY A 351 -11.88 -7.35 1.56
N ASN A 352 -12.38 -8.33 0.79
CA ASN A 352 -12.60 -8.20 -0.66
C ASN A 352 -14.09 -8.10 -1.04
N ALA A 353 -14.99 -8.03 -0.06
CA ALA A 353 -16.43 -7.94 -0.33
C ALA A 353 -17.07 -6.80 0.45
N VAL A 354 -17.94 -6.05 -0.19
CA VAL A 354 -18.77 -5.03 0.45
C VAL A 354 -20.01 -5.69 1.05
N CYS A 355 -20.17 -5.55 2.36
CA CYS A 355 -21.37 -5.96 3.11
C CYS A 355 -22.32 -4.78 3.25
N GLU A 356 -23.62 -4.99 3.09
CA GLU A 356 -24.68 -4.02 3.42
C GLU A 356 -25.45 -4.49 4.67
N ALA A 357 -25.72 -3.55 5.57
CA ALA A 357 -26.67 -3.76 6.68
C ALA A 357 -27.64 -2.59 6.80
N LYS A 358 -28.87 -2.89 7.21
CA LYS A 358 -29.91 -1.87 7.46
C LYS A 358 -30.29 -1.88 8.94
N PHE A 359 -30.47 -0.67 9.48
CA PHE A 359 -30.87 -0.44 10.87
C PHE A 359 -32.10 0.45 10.94
N SER A 360 -32.93 0.22 11.94
CA SER A 360 -34.03 1.10 12.32
C SER A 360 -34.17 1.19 13.84
N ASP A 361 -35.11 1.98 14.32
CA ASP A 361 -35.45 2.11 15.73
C ASP A 361 -34.24 2.43 16.62
N VAL A 362 -33.30 3.24 16.08
CA VAL A 362 -32.06 3.60 16.81
C VAL A 362 -32.38 4.63 17.88
N GLN A 363 -32.11 4.26 19.11
CA GLN A 363 -32.31 5.12 20.27
C GLN A 363 -31.05 5.15 21.13
N MET A 364 -30.67 6.34 21.57
CA MET A 364 -29.55 6.54 22.47
C MET A 364 -29.99 7.27 23.72
N THR A 365 -29.41 6.88 24.86
CA THR A 365 -29.66 7.53 26.18
C THR A 365 -28.33 7.99 26.77
N GLY A 366 -28.40 8.88 27.78
CA GLY A 366 -27.23 9.48 28.39
C GLY A 366 -26.85 10.80 27.76
N ALA A 367 -25.66 11.30 28.09
CA ALA A 367 -25.16 12.55 27.55
C ALA A 367 -24.51 12.31 26.16
N VAL A 368 -25.35 12.00 25.17
CA VAL A 368 -24.97 11.81 23.77
C VAL A 368 -25.08 13.15 23.02
N THR A 369 -24.01 13.54 22.34
CA THR A 369 -23.91 14.84 21.64
C THR A 369 -23.35 14.67 20.22
N GLY A 370 -23.51 15.72 19.41
CA GLY A 370 -23.03 15.78 18.02
C GLY A 370 -24.03 15.24 17.00
N GLN A 371 -23.75 15.53 15.74
CA GLN A 371 -24.42 14.91 14.60
C GLN A 371 -23.80 13.53 14.35
N TRP A 372 -24.47 12.69 13.54
CA TRP A 372 -23.86 11.47 13.06
C TRP A 372 -22.57 11.78 12.28
N GLN A 373 -21.51 11.09 12.61
CA GLN A 373 -20.29 11.00 11.86
C GLN A 373 -20.07 9.55 11.49
N ALA A 374 -19.32 9.28 10.41
CA ALA A 374 -19.02 7.93 10.00
C ALA A 374 -17.63 7.87 9.36
N GLN A 375 -16.92 6.76 9.60
CA GLN A 375 -15.62 6.50 8.98
C GLN A 375 -15.28 5.02 8.99
N ASP A 376 -14.36 4.64 8.13
CA ASP A 376 -13.71 3.34 8.17
C ASP A 376 -12.69 3.29 9.31
N ILE A 377 -12.66 2.17 10.02
CA ILE A 377 -11.71 1.91 11.11
C ILE A 377 -10.77 0.79 10.66
N GLY A 378 -9.46 1.04 10.67
CA GLY A 378 -8.43 0.05 10.34
C GLY A 378 -8.44 -0.46 8.89
N ILE A 379 -9.33 0.06 8.04
CA ILE A 379 -9.36 -0.22 6.62
C ILE A 379 -8.48 0.81 5.94
N THR A 380 -7.42 0.35 5.29
CA THR A 380 -6.55 1.23 4.52
C THR A 380 -7.24 1.61 3.22
N SER A 381 -7.44 2.90 3.00
CA SER A 381 -8.07 3.45 1.81
C SER A 381 -7.41 4.76 1.42
N ASN A 382 -7.49 5.13 0.14
CA ASN A 382 -7.01 6.40 -0.36
C ASN A 382 -8.16 7.39 -0.54
N ALA A 383 -7.92 8.65 -0.18
CA ALA A 383 -8.73 9.75 -0.70
C ALA A 383 -8.29 10.07 -2.13
N ALA A 384 -9.26 10.38 -3.00
CA ALA A 384 -8.95 10.79 -4.37
C ALA A 384 -8.18 12.11 -4.37
N GLU A 385 -6.99 12.10 -4.96
CA GLU A 385 -6.15 13.27 -5.20
C GLU A 385 -5.57 13.21 -6.62
N PRO A 386 -5.46 14.33 -7.32
CA PRO A 386 -4.84 14.36 -8.64
C PRO A 386 -3.39 13.88 -8.60
N LEU A 387 -3.09 12.81 -9.31
CA LEU A 387 -1.73 12.31 -9.50
C LEU A 387 -1.04 13.12 -10.60
N TYR A 388 0.22 13.49 -10.42
CA TYR A 388 1.00 14.20 -11.44
C TYR A 388 2.47 13.76 -11.45
N VAL A 389 3.10 13.98 -12.62
CA VAL A 389 4.56 13.93 -12.79
C VAL A 389 5.05 15.33 -13.13
N ALA A 390 6.14 15.76 -12.50
CA ALA A 390 6.83 16.98 -12.82
C ALA A 390 8.26 16.70 -13.27
N VAL A 391 8.70 17.38 -14.34
CA VAL A 391 10.05 17.26 -14.90
C VAL A 391 10.67 18.64 -14.99
N SER A 392 11.94 18.78 -14.61
CA SER A 392 12.64 20.06 -14.67
C SER A 392 14.08 19.94 -15.14
N ASN A 393 14.57 21.01 -15.73
CA ASN A 393 16.00 21.25 -15.93
C ASN A 393 16.60 21.85 -14.64
N SER A 394 17.92 22.03 -14.59
CA SER A 394 18.64 22.64 -13.46
C SER A 394 18.20 24.08 -13.16
N SER A 395 17.53 24.74 -14.09
CA SER A 395 16.94 26.08 -13.95
C SER A 395 15.63 26.17 -14.72
N GLY A 396 14.77 27.10 -14.33
CA GLY A 396 13.45 27.28 -14.93
C GLY A 396 12.32 26.61 -14.11
N SER A 397 11.08 26.77 -14.58
CA SER A 397 9.92 26.16 -13.97
C SER A 397 9.78 24.70 -14.40
N PRO A 398 9.32 23.79 -13.55
CA PRO A 398 9.02 22.43 -13.94
C PRO A 398 7.86 22.40 -14.95
N ALA A 399 7.91 21.44 -15.88
CA ALA A 399 6.75 21.02 -16.65
C ALA A 399 5.95 19.98 -15.84
N ILE A 400 4.64 20.11 -15.80
CA ILE A 400 3.76 19.27 -15.02
C ILE A 400 2.72 18.62 -15.91
N VAL A 401 2.57 17.31 -15.76
CA VAL A 401 1.54 16.50 -16.43
C VAL A 401 0.73 15.81 -15.37
N ALA A 402 -0.58 16.07 -15.34
CA ALA A 402 -1.53 15.38 -14.47
C ALA A 402 -2.03 14.11 -15.17
N HIS A 403 -2.35 13.11 -14.37
CA HIS A 403 -3.08 11.94 -14.84
C HIS A 403 -4.51 12.32 -15.25
N ASP A 404 -5.01 11.73 -16.35
CA ASP A 404 -6.35 12.06 -16.89
C ASP A 404 -7.48 11.66 -15.93
N ASP A 405 -7.30 10.60 -15.15
CA ASP A 405 -8.24 10.20 -14.10
C ASP A 405 -7.89 10.92 -12.79
N PRO A 406 -8.75 11.83 -12.29
CA PRO A 406 -8.54 12.52 -11.02
C PRO A 406 -8.63 11.60 -9.80
N ALA A 407 -9.15 10.37 -9.98
CA ALA A 407 -9.24 9.34 -8.96
C ALA A 407 -8.13 8.27 -9.06
N ALA A 408 -7.08 8.52 -9.84
CA ALA A 408 -5.96 7.57 -10.03
C ALA A 408 -5.38 7.04 -8.71
N ALA A 409 -5.36 7.88 -7.67
CA ALA A 409 -4.91 7.47 -6.33
C ALA A 409 -5.75 6.35 -5.70
N THR A 410 -6.96 6.09 -6.21
CA THR A 410 -7.85 5.04 -5.68
C THR A 410 -7.89 3.77 -6.53
N ILE A 411 -7.03 3.65 -7.53
CA ILE A 411 -6.92 2.45 -8.38
C ILE A 411 -6.11 1.38 -7.63
N ASP A 412 -6.80 0.39 -7.11
CA ASP A 412 -6.22 -0.75 -6.36
C ASP A 412 -5.70 -1.84 -7.31
N ALA A 413 -4.83 -1.44 -8.20
CA ALA A 413 -4.16 -2.34 -9.15
C ALA A 413 -2.93 -1.63 -9.76
N TRP A 414 -1.90 -2.39 -10.08
CA TRP A 414 -0.78 -1.87 -10.84
C TRP A 414 -1.24 -1.39 -12.22
N THR A 415 -1.01 -0.11 -12.49
CA THR A 415 -1.44 0.59 -13.70
C THR A 415 -0.25 1.31 -14.32
N GLU A 416 -0.01 1.08 -15.60
CA GLU A 416 1.02 1.79 -16.35
C GLU A 416 0.50 3.17 -16.77
N TRP A 417 1.26 4.20 -16.47
CA TRP A 417 1.02 5.55 -16.98
C TRP A 417 2.10 5.94 -17.98
N VAL A 418 1.70 6.15 -19.23
CA VAL A 418 2.59 6.50 -20.33
C VAL A 418 2.40 7.97 -20.70
N ILE A 419 3.47 8.75 -20.66
CA ILE A 419 3.48 10.18 -20.96
C ILE A 419 4.41 10.42 -22.16
N PRO A 420 3.92 11.00 -23.28
CA PRO A 420 4.78 11.43 -24.37
C PRO A 420 5.79 12.49 -23.91
N LEU A 421 7.07 12.32 -24.15
CA LEU A 421 8.11 13.29 -23.76
C LEU A 421 7.90 14.67 -24.38
N GLN A 422 7.26 14.72 -25.56
CA GLN A 422 6.88 15.97 -26.22
C GLN A 422 6.00 16.86 -25.32
N THR A 423 5.17 16.26 -24.45
CA THR A 423 4.32 17.01 -23.51
C THR A 423 5.14 17.87 -22.54
N PHE A 424 6.31 17.41 -22.13
CA PHE A 424 7.25 18.19 -21.30
C PHE A 424 8.02 19.23 -22.14
N ALA A 425 8.44 18.86 -23.37
CA ALA A 425 9.12 19.77 -24.27
C ALA A 425 8.25 20.96 -24.67
N ASP A 426 6.96 20.74 -24.91
CA ASP A 426 5.97 21.78 -25.25
C ASP A 426 5.78 22.78 -24.10
N GLN A 427 6.09 22.39 -22.86
CA GLN A 427 6.10 23.24 -21.67
C GLN A 427 7.47 23.89 -21.42
N GLY A 428 8.47 23.70 -22.31
CA GLY A 428 9.76 24.36 -22.28
C GLY A 428 10.90 23.57 -21.65
N ILE A 429 10.72 22.27 -21.38
CA ILE A 429 11.81 21.41 -20.88
C ILE A 429 12.78 21.07 -22.01
N ASN A 430 14.06 21.29 -21.75
CA ASN A 430 15.13 20.77 -22.58
C ASN A 430 15.36 19.29 -22.27
N LEU A 431 14.89 18.41 -23.16
CA LEU A 431 14.98 16.96 -22.99
C LEU A 431 16.43 16.43 -23.09
N THR A 432 17.39 17.21 -23.60
CA THR A 432 18.81 16.76 -23.66
C THR A 432 19.56 16.95 -22.36
N ASP A 433 18.94 17.60 -21.34
CA ASP A 433 19.56 17.82 -20.03
C ASP A 433 18.49 17.92 -18.94
N VAL A 434 17.76 16.87 -18.72
CA VAL A 434 16.78 16.76 -17.64
C VAL A 434 17.51 16.62 -16.30
N ASP A 435 17.15 17.44 -15.32
CA ASP A 435 17.79 17.45 -14.00
C ASP A 435 17.01 16.68 -12.94
N LYS A 436 15.68 16.82 -12.96
CA LYS A 436 14.82 16.20 -11.94
C LYS A 436 13.54 15.64 -12.52
N ILE A 437 13.09 14.57 -11.90
CA ILE A 437 11.74 14.05 -12.02
C ILE A 437 11.09 14.02 -10.63
N ALA A 438 9.81 14.34 -10.56
CA ALA A 438 9.03 14.23 -9.35
C ALA A 438 7.71 13.49 -9.62
N VAL A 439 7.25 12.73 -8.64
CA VAL A 439 5.89 12.19 -8.59
C VAL A 439 5.16 12.83 -7.42
N GLY A 440 3.90 13.18 -7.60
CA GLY A 440 3.17 13.89 -6.56
C GLY A 440 1.66 13.81 -6.71
N LEU A 441 0.98 14.18 -5.62
CA LEU A 441 -0.48 14.22 -5.52
C LEU A 441 -0.92 15.58 -4.99
N GLY A 442 -2.03 16.10 -5.52
CA GLY A 442 -2.64 17.34 -5.07
C GLY A 442 -2.48 18.51 -6.03
N SER A 443 -2.46 19.73 -5.48
CA SER A 443 -2.48 20.98 -6.25
C SER A 443 -1.09 21.39 -6.71
N LYS A 444 -0.89 21.45 -8.03
CA LYS A 444 0.31 22.05 -8.63
C LYS A 444 -0.05 22.65 -9.99
N SER A 445 0.41 23.89 -10.27
CA SER A 445 0.24 24.57 -11.57
C SER A 445 -1.19 24.54 -12.13
N GLY A 446 -2.20 24.90 -11.31
CA GLY A 446 -3.59 24.98 -11.74
C GLY A 446 -4.42 23.71 -11.57
N ILE A 447 -3.80 22.62 -11.12
CA ILE A 447 -4.50 21.44 -10.62
C ILE A 447 -4.98 21.77 -9.20
N ALA A 448 -6.23 21.45 -8.85
CA ALA A 448 -6.77 21.68 -7.51
C ALA A 448 -6.71 20.38 -6.69
N SER A 449 -6.17 20.46 -5.48
CA SER A 449 -6.22 19.38 -4.49
C SER A 449 -7.66 19.19 -3.99
N SER A 450 -8.01 17.95 -3.69
CA SER A 450 -9.26 17.58 -3.00
C SER A 450 -9.13 17.62 -1.49
N GLY A 451 -7.89 17.72 -0.96
CA GLY A 451 -7.59 17.73 0.47
C GLY A 451 -7.58 16.32 1.09
N GLY A 452 -7.10 15.34 0.34
CA GLY A 452 -7.07 13.94 0.76
C GLY A 452 -5.73 13.45 1.27
N ALA A 453 -5.76 12.26 1.89
CA ALA A 453 -4.58 11.54 2.36
C ALA A 453 -4.64 10.06 1.93
N GLY A 454 -3.49 9.40 1.89
CA GLY A 454 -3.40 7.99 1.53
C GLY A 454 -1.99 7.52 1.22
N THR A 455 -1.89 6.38 0.53
CA THR A 455 -0.62 5.77 0.14
C THR A 455 -0.65 5.35 -1.32
N MET A 456 0.37 5.73 -2.06
CA MET A 456 0.63 5.26 -3.41
C MET A 456 1.90 4.41 -3.44
N TYR A 457 1.95 3.48 -4.38
CA TYR A 457 3.16 2.71 -4.66
C TYR A 457 3.59 3.01 -6.10
N PHE A 458 4.89 3.20 -6.29
CA PHE A 458 5.47 3.46 -7.60
C PHE A 458 6.56 2.44 -7.90
N ASP A 459 6.63 2.05 -9.17
CA ASP A 459 7.62 1.10 -9.66
C ASP A 459 7.99 1.39 -11.11
N ASP A 460 9.13 0.88 -11.57
CA ASP A 460 9.51 0.80 -12.98
C ASP A 460 9.37 2.11 -13.76
N ILE A 461 10.12 3.15 -13.34
CA ILE A 461 10.17 4.42 -14.07
C ILE A 461 11.18 4.31 -15.22
N ARG A 462 10.69 4.35 -16.46
CA ARG A 462 11.47 4.02 -17.66
C ARG A 462 11.18 4.96 -18.83
N LEU A 463 12.14 5.08 -19.73
CA LEU A 463 11.97 5.78 -21.01
C LEU A 463 11.97 4.77 -22.15
N TYR A 464 10.98 4.85 -23.03
CA TYR A 464 10.78 3.94 -24.14
C TYR A 464 10.85 4.65 -25.49
N ARG A 465 11.20 3.89 -26.53
CA ARG A 465 11.01 4.28 -27.93
C ARG A 465 9.50 4.36 -28.25
N PRO A 466 9.13 5.05 -29.37
CA PRO A 466 7.75 5.16 -29.84
C PRO A 466 7.03 3.82 -29.98
#